data_c7d76af8af4b9c1fe462a44dd19bd741
#
_entry.id   c7d76af8af4b9c1fe462a44dd19bd741
#
_cell.length_a   1.000
_cell.length_b   1.000
_cell.length_c   1.000
_cell.angle_alpha   90.00
_cell.angle_beta   90.00
_cell.angle_gamma   90.00
#
_symmetry.space_group_name_H-M   'P 1'
#
loop_
_entity.id
_entity.type
_entity.pdbx_description
1 polymer ?
#
loop_
_entity_poly.entity_id
_entity_poly.type
_entity_poly.pdbx_seq_one_letter_code
_entity_poly.pdbx_strand_id
1 'polypeptide(L)'
;YNNDATFIMIISPKIRGFICTTAHPDGCEAHVRQQVEYVQKQPPIEDCPKKVLVIGSSTGYGLASRIVPAFAGQADTLGVFFERQPNDRKSGSSGWYNSAAFESMAKDQGLYARSINGDAFSKEIKDQAIKEIKESMGQVDCVIYSLASPRRQDPDTGDIYKSCLKPIGTTYTQKTVNTDKDEVE
;
A
#
# COMPACT_ATOMS: atom_id res chain seq x y z
N TYR A 1 27.16 3.44 31.53
CA TYR A 1 27.40 2.34 30.56
C TYR A 1 26.07 2.12 29.81
N ASN A 2 25.92 2.82 28.68
CA ASN A 2 24.82 2.56 27.75
C ASN A 2 25.21 1.37 26.89
N ASN A 3 24.59 0.23 27.16
CA ASN A 3 24.60 -0.91 26.25
C ASN A 3 23.44 -0.73 25.28
N ASP A 4 23.60 0.11 24.27
CA ASP A 4 22.77 0.09 23.07
C ASP A 4 23.17 -1.16 22.24
N ALA A 5 22.68 -2.31 22.66
CA ALA A 5 22.74 -3.50 21.82
C ALA A 5 21.81 -3.24 20.62
N THR A 6 22.40 -2.78 19.53
CA THR A 6 21.70 -2.72 18.25
C THR A 6 21.34 -4.16 17.87
N PHE A 7 20.09 -4.56 18.10
CA PHE A 7 19.59 -5.85 17.64
C PHE A 7 19.55 -5.84 16.12
N ILE A 8 20.52 -6.47 15.49
CA ILE A 8 20.50 -6.72 14.05
C ILE A 8 19.48 -7.83 13.81
N MET A 9 18.32 -7.48 13.27
CA MET A 9 17.31 -8.46 12.87
C MET A 9 17.73 -9.09 11.54
N ILE A 10 18.04 -10.38 11.55
CA ILE A 10 18.36 -11.14 10.34
C ILE A 10 17.09 -11.84 9.88
N ILE A 11 16.58 -11.46 8.71
CA ILE A 11 15.44 -12.11 8.07
C ILE A 11 15.94 -12.93 6.88
N SER A 12 15.80 -14.25 6.95
CA SER A 12 16.12 -15.13 5.83
C SER A 12 15.04 -15.02 4.75
N PRO A 13 15.39 -14.73 3.50
CA PRO A 13 14.43 -14.68 2.40
C PRO A 13 13.73 -16.04 2.21
N LYS A 14 12.41 -16.00 2.04
CA LYS A 14 11.60 -17.15 1.63
C LYS A 14 11.04 -16.90 0.25
N ILE A 15 11.51 -17.64 -0.72
CA ILE A 15 11.11 -17.52 -2.12
C ILE A 15 10.06 -18.61 -2.41
N ARG A 16 9.00 -18.20 -3.11
CA ARG A 16 7.97 -19.09 -3.65
C ARG A 16 7.74 -18.71 -5.11
N GLY A 17 8.13 -19.59 -6.02
CA GLY A 17 8.18 -19.24 -7.44
C GLY A 17 9.09 -18.01 -7.65
N PHE A 18 8.61 -16.97 -8.26
CA PHE A 18 9.33 -15.70 -8.48
C PHE A 18 9.06 -14.62 -7.42
N ILE A 19 8.37 -14.96 -6.32
CA ILE A 19 7.98 -14.00 -5.28
C ILE A 19 8.78 -14.26 -4.00
N CYS A 20 9.43 -13.22 -3.45
CA CYS A 20 9.92 -13.24 -2.09
C CYS A 20 8.77 -12.93 -1.12
N THR A 21 8.46 -13.89 -0.23
CA THR A 21 7.31 -13.80 0.69
C THR A 21 7.63 -13.19 2.04
N THR A 22 8.90 -12.81 2.26
CA THR A 22 9.37 -12.15 3.48
C THR A 22 9.78 -10.72 3.18
N ALA A 23 9.62 -9.84 4.16
CA ALA A 23 10.07 -8.46 4.08
C ALA A 23 10.94 -8.12 5.28
N HIS A 24 11.96 -7.31 5.07
CA HIS A 24 12.83 -6.79 6.13
C HIS A 24 12.27 -5.44 6.60
N PRO A 25 11.86 -5.28 7.85
CA PRO A 25 11.28 -4.03 8.35
C PRO A 25 12.15 -2.81 8.10
N ASP A 26 13.43 -2.87 8.52
CA ASP A 26 14.37 -1.76 8.36
C ASP A 26 14.67 -1.46 6.88
N GLY A 27 14.69 -2.50 6.03
CA GLY A 27 14.85 -2.33 4.58
C GLY A 27 13.64 -1.62 3.95
N CYS A 28 12.44 -1.95 4.40
CA CYS A 28 11.22 -1.26 3.97
C CYS A 28 11.21 0.20 4.43
N GLU A 29 11.59 0.46 5.69
CA GLU A 29 11.70 1.83 6.19
C GLU A 29 12.74 2.63 5.41
N ALA A 30 13.95 2.08 5.20
CA ALA A 30 15.01 2.74 4.45
C ALA A 30 14.56 3.07 3.01
N HIS A 31 13.82 2.17 2.37
CA HIS A 31 13.29 2.39 1.03
C HIS A 31 12.23 3.51 1.00
N VAL A 32 11.31 3.55 1.97
CA VAL A 32 10.34 4.65 2.09
C VAL A 32 11.05 5.98 2.37
N ARG A 33 12.05 5.97 3.26
CA ARG A 33 12.87 7.15 3.56
C ARG A 33 13.55 7.71 2.32
N GLN A 34 14.14 6.87 1.48
CA GLN A 34 14.75 7.29 0.22
C GLN A 34 13.74 7.97 -0.72
N GLN A 35 12.52 7.44 -0.81
CA GLN A 35 11.45 8.04 -1.62
C GLN A 35 11.03 9.41 -1.05
N VAL A 36 10.86 9.51 0.26
CA VAL A 36 10.51 10.77 0.93
C VAL A 36 11.60 11.81 0.73
N GLU A 37 12.87 11.45 0.94
CA GLU A 37 14.01 12.35 0.72
C GLU A 37 14.13 12.80 -0.73
N TYR A 38 13.83 11.92 -1.69
CA TYR A 38 13.80 12.29 -3.10
C TYR A 38 12.73 13.35 -3.37
N VAL A 39 11.52 13.13 -2.87
CA VAL A 39 10.39 14.05 -3.05
C VAL A 39 10.69 15.42 -2.40
N GLN A 40 11.26 15.42 -1.20
CA GLN A 40 11.60 16.66 -0.48
C GLN A 40 12.69 17.50 -1.15
N LYS A 41 13.53 16.89 -2.00
CA LYS A 41 14.54 17.59 -2.81
C LYS A 41 13.95 18.24 -4.07
N GLN A 42 12.70 17.90 -4.42
CA GLN A 42 12.02 18.49 -5.56
C GLN A 42 11.34 19.82 -5.17
N PRO A 43 11.06 20.69 -6.12
CA PRO A 43 10.25 21.88 -5.85
C PRO A 43 8.89 21.52 -5.24
N PRO A 44 8.37 22.32 -4.30
CA PRO A 44 7.02 22.13 -3.77
C PRO A 44 5.96 22.17 -4.89
N ILE A 45 4.89 21.43 -4.69
CA ILE A 45 3.74 21.43 -5.61
C ILE A 45 2.71 22.42 -5.07
N GLU A 46 2.59 23.59 -5.72
CA GLU A 46 1.75 24.70 -5.23
C GLU A 46 0.26 24.36 -5.21
N ASP A 47 -0.27 23.79 -6.30
CA ASP A 47 -1.69 23.42 -6.44
C ASP A 47 -1.97 21.96 -6.05
N CYS A 48 -1.18 21.40 -5.12
CA CYS A 48 -1.39 20.06 -4.64
C CYS A 48 -2.68 19.93 -3.83
N PRO A 49 -3.49 18.88 -4.05
CA PRO A 49 -4.58 18.52 -3.15
C PRO A 49 -4.10 18.44 -1.69
N LYS A 50 -4.94 18.91 -0.75
CA LYS A 50 -4.57 19.00 0.66
C LYS A 50 -5.11 17.87 1.52
N LYS A 51 -6.12 17.15 1.04
CA LYS A 51 -6.77 16.04 1.75
C LYS A 51 -6.99 14.87 0.82
N VAL A 52 -6.08 13.90 0.86
CA VAL A 52 -5.97 12.85 -0.15
C VAL A 52 -6.35 11.49 0.44
N LEU A 53 -7.30 10.81 -0.19
CA LEU A 53 -7.60 9.40 0.04
C LEU A 53 -6.88 8.56 -1.01
N VAL A 54 -6.07 7.58 -0.57
CA VAL A 54 -5.40 6.63 -1.47
C VAL A 54 -5.85 5.21 -1.16
N ILE A 55 -6.54 4.59 -2.10
CA ILE A 55 -7.01 3.21 -2.00
C ILE A 55 -6.01 2.31 -2.73
N GLY A 56 -5.38 1.37 -2.01
CA GLY A 56 -4.24 0.59 -2.48
C GLY A 56 -2.90 1.26 -2.18
N SER A 57 -2.73 1.81 -0.98
CA SER A 57 -1.71 2.79 -0.59
C SER A 57 -0.38 2.22 -0.08
N SER A 58 -0.21 0.89 -0.01
CA SER A 58 0.89 0.27 0.75
C SER A 58 2.19 0.10 -0.02
N THR A 59 2.12 0.00 -1.36
CA THR A 59 3.26 -0.27 -2.23
C THR A 59 3.12 0.43 -3.58
N GLY A 60 4.20 0.43 -4.37
CA GLY A 60 4.20 0.85 -5.78
C GLY A 60 3.58 2.23 -6.01
N TYR A 61 2.71 2.32 -7.01
CA TYR A 61 2.07 3.59 -7.39
C TYR A 61 1.20 4.18 -6.29
N GLY A 62 0.49 3.33 -5.52
CA GLY A 62 -0.34 3.81 -4.42
C GLY A 62 0.48 4.45 -3.30
N LEU A 63 1.60 3.84 -2.92
CA LEU A 63 2.51 4.43 -1.93
C LEU A 63 3.13 5.74 -2.45
N ALA A 64 3.62 5.76 -3.69
CA ALA A 64 4.15 6.97 -4.31
C ALA A 64 3.11 8.10 -4.36
N SER A 65 1.86 7.75 -4.71
CA SER A 65 0.72 8.68 -4.73
C SER A 65 0.31 9.19 -3.34
N ARG A 66 0.83 8.59 -2.28
CA ARG A 66 0.67 9.05 -0.90
C ARG A 66 1.86 9.89 -0.44
N ILE A 67 3.08 9.48 -0.80
CA ILE A 67 4.33 10.20 -0.45
C ILE A 67 4.37 11.58 -1.10
N VAL A 68 4.07 11.68 -2.39
CA VAL A 68 4.19 12.94 -3.14
C VAL A 68 3.29 14.04 -2.56
N PRO A 69 1.97 13.88 -2.42
CA PRO A 69 1.14 14.95 -1.87
C PRO A 69 1.50 15.27 -0.41
N ALA A 70 1.86 14.27 0.41
CA ALA A 70 2.25 14.52 1.80
C ALA A 70 3.51 15.39 1.88
N PHE A 71 4.59 15.00 1.21
CA PHE A 71 5.90 15.62 1.44
C PHE A 71 6.27 16.74 0.47
N ALA A 72 5.66 16.81 -0.73
CA ALA A 72 5.81 17.94 -1.64
C ALA A 72 4.64 18.92 -1.60
N GLY A 73 3.44 18.46 -1.21
CA GLY A 73 2.21 19.25 -1.16
C GLY A 73 1.75 19.62 0.25
N GLN A 74 2.36 19.07 1.30
CA GLN A 74 1.94 19.27 2.70
C GLN A 74 0.46 18.86 2.90
N ALA A 75 0.10 17.68 2.34
CA ALA A 75 -1.26 17.17 2.36
C ALA A 75 -1.48 16.18 3.51
N ASP A 76 -2.63 16.22 4.10
CA ASP A 76 -3.16 15.17 4.95
C ASP A 76 -3.57 13.96 4.11
N THR A 77 -3.25 12.75 4.56
CA THR A 77 -3.52 11.55 3.79
C THR A 77 -4.20 10.44 4.60
N LEU A 78 -5.22 9.83 4.01
CA LEU A 78 -5.80 8.58 4.47
C LEU A 78 -5.47 7.48 3.46
N GLY A 79 -4.85 6.39 3.91
CA GLY A 79 -4.55 5.23 3.08
C GLY A 79 -5.46 4.05 3.42
N VAL A 80 -5.88 3.30 2.40
CA VAL A 80 -6.54 2.01 2.58
C VAL A 80 -5.71 0.95 1.88
N PHE A 81 -5.42 -0.16 2.56
CA PHE A 81 -4.65 -1.28 2.01
C PHE A 81 -5.07 -2.60 2.65
N PHE A 82 -4.64 -3.70 2.08
CA PHE A 82 -4.90 -5.03 2.64
C PHE A 82 -3.59 -5.81 2.75
N GLU A 83 -2.92 -5.68 3.90
CA GLU A 83 -1.59 -6.22 4.15
C GLU A 83 -1.59 -7.17 5.36
N ARG A 84 -0.71 -8.16 5.29
CA ARG A 84 -0.53 -9.07 6.42
C ARG A 84 0.27 -8.41 7.52
N GLN A 85 -0.30 -8.36 8.72
CA GLN A 85 0.40 -7.95 9.93
C GLN A 85 1.47 -8.97 10.34
N PRO A 86 2.55 -8.53 10.97
CA PRO A 86 3.52 -9.46 11.58
C PRO A 86 2.88 -10.19 12.76
N ASN A 87 3.40 -11.38 13.03
CA ASN A 87 3.10 -12.15 14.24
C ASN A 87 4.36 -12.90 14.68
N ASP A 88 4.29 -13.63 15.81
CA ASP A 88 5.44 -14.35 16.41
C ASP A 88 6.11 -15.36 15.48
N ARG A 89 5.46 -15.77 14.40
CA ARG A 89 5.96 -16.80 13.47
C ARG A 89 6.32 -16.26 12.08
N LYS A 90 5.80 -15.09 11.71
CA LYS A 90 5.94 -14.56 10.34
C LYS A 90 6.09 -13.05 10.37
N SER A 91 7.03 -12.55 9.56
CA SER A 91 7.12 -11.12 9.26
C SER A 91 5.83 -10.62 8.62
N GLY A 92 5.54 -9.34 8.77
CA GLY A 92 4.53 -8.66 7.98
C GLY A 92 4.85 -8.69 6.49
N SER A 93 3.90 -8.28 5.66
CA SER A 93 4.18 -7.99 4.27
C SER A 93 4.91 -6.65 4.13
N SER A 94 5.59 -6.44 3.00
CA SER A 94 6.34 -5.19 2.77
C SER A 94 5.47 -3.94 2.88
N GLY A 95 4.25 -4.00 2.36
CA GLY A 95 3.32 -2.89 2.43
C GLY A 95 2.88 -2.51 3.85
N TRP A 96 2.85 -3.47 4.78
CA TRP A 96 2.63 -3.18 6.19
C TRP A 96 3.73 -2.29 6.77
N TYR A 97 5.00 -2.67 6.56
CA TYR A 97 6.15 -1.91 7.05
C TYR A 97 6.32 -0.56 6.33
N ASN A 98 6.09 -0.53 5.02
CA ASN A 98 6.11 0.72 4.26
C ASN A 98 5.10 1.74 4.80
N SER A 99 3.87 1.28 5.10
CA SER A 99 2.81 2.15 5.60
C SER A 99 3.13 2.67 7.00
N ALA A 100 3.68 1.82 7.87
CA ALA A 100 4.13 2.23 9.21
C ALA A 100 5.26 3.27 9.13
N ALA A 101 6.25 3.04 8.27
CA ALA A 101 7.35 3.98 8.06
C ALA A 101 6.86 5.33 7.50
N PHE A 102 5.97 5.29 6.51
CA PHE A 102 5.37 6.50 5.95
C PHE A 102 4.62 7.31 7.01
N GLU A 103 3.77 6.66 7.81
CA GLU A 103 2.99 7.34 8.86
C GLU A 103 3.90 7.96 9.93
N SER A 104 4.95 7.26 10.32
CA SER A 104 5.95 7.81 11.26
C SER A 104 6.60 9.07 10.71
N MET A 105 7.10 9.02 9.47
CA MET A 105 7.76 10.16 8.84
C MET A 105 6.82 11.35 8.61
N ALA A 106 5.57 11.09 8.25
CA ALA A 106 4.55 12.13 8.10
C ALA A 106 4.22 12.80 9.44
N LYS A 107 4.06 12.01 10.49
CA LYS A 107 3.83 12.49 11.86
C LYS A 107 4.96 13.37 12.36
N ASP A 108 6.22 12.99 12.09
CA ASP A 108 7.40 13.76 12.47
C ASP A 108 7.43 15.16 11.82
N GLN A 109 6.70 15.34 10.72
CA GLN A 109 6.50 16.62 10.04
C GLN A 109 5.17 17.32 10.36
N GLY A 110 4.42 16.80 11.33
CA GLY A 110 3.16 17.39 11.76
C GLY A 110 2.00 17.16 10.78
N LEU A 111 2.16 16.25 9.81
CA LEU A 111 1.13 15.90 8.85
C LEU A 111 0.19 14.83 9.41
N TYR A 112 -1.10 14.94 9.09
CA TYR A 112 -2.04 13.87 9.33
C TYR A 112 -1.81 12.74 8.32
N ALA A 113 -1.54 11.55 8.83
CA ALA A 113 -1.39 10.35 8.02
C ALA A 113 -1.91 9.15 8.79
N ARG A 114 -2.97 8.52 8.29
CA ARG A 114 -3.54 7.29 8.84
C ARG A 114 -3.79 6.26 7.78
N SER A 115 -3.81 5.00 8.21
CA SER A 115 -4.13 3.87 7.34
C SER A 115 -5.20 2.99 7.94
N ILE A 116 -6.02 2.43 7.06
CA ILE A 116 -7.00 1.40 7.36
C ILE A 116 -6.56 0.12 6.66
N ASN A 117 -6.35 -0.94 7.43
CA ASN A 117 -5.96 -2.24 6.89
C ASN A 117 -7.17 -3.16 6.78
N GLY A 118 -7.59 -3.46 5.56
CA GLY A 118 -8.70 -4.35 5.28
C GLY A 118 -9.10 -4.37 3.81
N ASP A 119 -10.06 -5.20 3.49
CA ASP A 119 -10.59 -5.33 2.13
C ASP A 119 -11.35 -4.06 1.72
N ALA A 120 -10.76 -3.27 0.82
CA ALA A 120 -11.35 -2.04 0.31
C ALA A 120 -12.69 -2.23 -0.43
N PHE A 121 -13.00 -3.45 -0.84
CA PHE A 121 -14.29 -3.76 -1.47
C PHE A 121 -15.40 -4.01 -0.43
N SER A 122 -15.05 -4.35 0.82
CA SER A 122 -16.01 -4.61 1.87
C SER A 122 -16.74 -3.34 2.29
N LYS A 123 -17.97 -3.51 2.74
CA LYS A 123 -18.79 -2.40 3.26
C LYS A 123 -18.20 -1.83 4.53
N GLU A 124 -17.70 -2.70 5.41
CA GLU A 124 -17.09 -2.33 6.69
C GLU A 124 -15.92 -1.35 6.50
N ILE A 125 -14.97 -1.67 5.62
CA ILE A 125 -13.81 -0.81 5.36
C ILE A 125 -14.21 0.51 4.69
N LYS A 126 -15.21 0.50 3.80
CA LYS A 126 -15.75 1.73 3.20
C LYS A 126 -16.37 2.63 4.25
N ASP A 127 -17.21 2.06 5.13
CA ASP A 127 -17.87 2.81 6.22
C ASP A 127 -16.83 3.36 7.22
N GLN A 128 -15.79 2.58 7.54
CA GLN A 128 -14.68 3.02 8.38
C GLN A 128 -13.91 4.18 7.74
N ALA A 129 -13.60 4.10 6.44
CA ALA A 129 -12.91 5.17 5.72
C ALA A 129 -13.76 6.46 5.66
N ILE A 130 -15.06 6.34 5.40
CA ILE A 130 -15.98 7.48 5.38
C ILE A 130 -16.06 8.13 6.78
N LYS A 131 -16.13 7.31 7.82
CA LYS A 131 -16.14 7.81 9.21
C LYS A 131 -14.85 8.57 9.51
N GLU A 132 -13.71 7.99 9.24
CA GLU A 132 -12.39 8.61 9.48
C GLU A 132 -12.24 9.94 8.73
N ILE A 133 -12.68 10.00 7.47
CA ILE A 133 -12.67 11.25 6.69
C ILE A 133 -13.52 12.31 7.36
N LYS A 134 -14.75 11.98 7.76
CA LYS A 134 -15.68 12.94 8.40
C LYS A 134 -15.15 13.48 9.73
N GLU A 135 -14.55 12.60 10.54
CA GLU A 135 -14.10 12.95 11.89
C GLU A 135 -12.76 13.71 11.88
N SER A 136 -11.83 13.32 11.01
CA SER A 136 -10.44 13.80 11.06
C SER A 136 -10.06 14.73 9.90
N MET A 137 -10.67 14.61 8.74
CA MET A 137 -10.32 15.37 7.54
C MET A 137 -11.44 16.32 7.06
N GLY A 138 -12.69 16.06 7.46
CA GLY A 138 -13.88 16.76 6.99
C GLY A 138 -14.31 16.31 5.60
N GLN A 139 -13.58 16.70 4.56
CA GLN A 139 -13.82 16.30 3.18
C GLN A 139 -12.49 16.08 2.46
N VAL A 140 -12.39 15.06 1.62
CA VAL A 140 -11.25 14.87 0.72
C VAL A 140 -11.43 15.65 -0.56
N ASP A 141 -10.34 16.17 -1.10
CA ASP A 141 -10.30 16.92 -2.36
C ASP A 141 -9.65 16.09 -3.50
N CYS A 142 -9.03 14.95 -3.15
CA CYS A 142 -8.50 14.01 -4.13
C CYS A 142 -8.69 12.56 -3.68
N VAL A 143 -9.14 11.71 -4.59
CA VAL A 143 -9.23 10.27 -4.38
C VAL A 143 -8.40 9.55 -5.44
N ILE A 144 -7.43 8.75 -4.99
CA ILE A 144 -6.58 7.94 -5.86
C ILE A 144 -6.94 6.48 -5.65
N TYR A 145 -7.35 5.80 -6.71
CA TYR A 145 -7.67 4.39 -6.71
C TYR A 145 -6.57 3.62 -7.43
N SER A 146 -5.74 2.91 -6.65
CA SER A 146 -4.57 2.16 -7.12
C SER A 146 -4.64 0.72 -6.64
N LEU A 147 -5.71 0.04 -6.98
CA LEU A 147 -5.91 -1.38 -6.69
C LEU A 147 -5.79 -2.23 -7.94
N ALA A 148 -5.13 -3.38 -7.79
CA ALA A 148 -5.22 -4.48 -8.71
C ALA A 148 -5.73 -5.72 -7.96
N SER A 149 -6.89 -6.23 -8.34
CA SER A 149 -7.44 -7.44 -7.77
C SER A 149 -7.93 -8.37 -8.89
N PRO A 150 -7.25 -9.50 -9.10
CA PRO A 150 -7.68 -10.48 -10.10
C PRO A 150 -8.96 -11.23 -9.68
N ARG A 151 -9.35 -11.10 -8.41
CA ARG A 151 -10.53 -11.74 -7.83
C ARG A 151 -11.22 -10.76 -6.88
N ARG A 152 -12.51 -10.59 -7.06
CA ARG A 152 -13.35 -9.80 -6.16
C ARG A 152 -14.57 -10.61 -5.76
N GLN A 153 -14.95 -10.53 -4.50
CA GLN A 153 -16.23 -11.02 -4.01
C GLN A 153 -17.19 -9.84 -3.85
N ASP A 154 -18.38 -9.96 -4.40
CA ASP A 154 -19.45 -8.99 -4.19
C ASP A 154 -19.90 -9.05 -2.72
N PRO A 155 -19.90 -7.94 -1.97
CA PRO A 155 -20.23 -7.94 -0.55
C PRO A 155 -21.73 -8.17 -0.29
N ASP A 156 -22.59 -7.93 -1.27
CA ASP A 156 -24.05 -8.05 -1.11
C ASP A 156 -24.55 -9.44 -1.52
N THR A 157 -24.03 -10.01 -2.61
CA THR A 157 -24.47 -11.31 -3.15
C THR A 157 -23.55 -12.47 -2.77
N GLY A 158 -22.29 -12.21 -2.44
CA GLY A 158 -21.28 -13.24 -2.21
C GLY A 158 -20.67 -13.81 -3.49
N ASP A 159 -21.10 -13.37 -4.66
CA ASP A 159 -20.62 -13.84 -5.95
C ASP A 159 -19.15 -13.46 -6.16
N ILE A 160 -18.43 -14.36 -6.84
CA ILE A 160 -17.00 -14.17 -7.11
C ILE A 160 -16.80 -13.80 -8.57
N TYR A 161 -16.27 -12.60 -8.79
CA TYR A 161 -15.85 -12.13 -10.10
C TYR A 161 -14.33 -12.25 -10.24
N LYS A 162 -13.90 -12.70 -11.41
CA LYS A 162 -12.48 -12.74 -11.79
C LYS A 162 -12.23 -11.78 -12.93
N SER A 163 -11.14 -11.02 -12.84
CA SER A 163 -10.72 -10.16 -13.95
C SER A 163 -10.19 -10.99 -15.10
N CYS A 164 -10.41 -10.51 -16.31
CA CYS A 164 -9.80 -11.07 -17.51
C CYS A 164 -9.31 -9.93 -18.41
N LEU A 165 -8.09 -10.07 -18.91
CA LEU A 165 -7.52 -9.16 -19.89
C LEU A 165 -7.85 -9.71 -21.28
N LYS A 166 -8.85 -9.12 -21.92
CA LYS A 166 -9.27 -9.50 -23.28
C LYS A 166 -9.89 -8.30 -24.00
N PRO A 167 -9.94 -8.28 -25.34
CA PRO A 167 -10.70 -7.28 -26.09
C PRO A 167 -12.19 -7.33 -25.74
N ILE A 168 -12.85 -6.18 -25.78
CA ILE A 168 -14.29 -6.08 -25.55
C ILE A 168 -15.04 -6.81 -26.67
N GLY A 169 -15.99 -7.65 -26.30
CA GLY A 169 -16.88 -8.35 -27.26
C GLY A 169 -16.29 -9.58 -27.94
N THR A 170 -15.01 -9.94 -27.66
CA THR A 170 -14.38 -11.12 -28.25
C THR A 170 -13.75 -12.05 -27.22
N THR A 171 -13.52 -13.31 -27.61
CA THR A 171 -12.68 -14.24 -26.84
C THR A 171 -11.22 -13.99 -27.20
N TYR A 172 -10.36 -14.06 -26.22
CA TYR A 172 -8.91 -13.99 -26.39
C TYR A 172 -8.25 -15.20 -25.75
N THR A 173 -7.37 -15.85 -26.51
CA THR A 173 -6.59 -16.99 -26.01
C THR A 173 -5.12 -16.70 -26.28
N GLN A 174 -4.29 -16.87 -25.26
CA GLN A 174 -2.84 -16.67 -25.33
C GLN A 174 -2.16 -17.79 -24.54
N LYS A 175 -1.04 -18.25 -25.06
CA LYS A 175 -0.17 -19.17 -24.34
C LYS A 175 0.46 -18.46 -23.12
N THR A 176 0.55 -19.17 -22.02
CA THR A 176 1.27 -18.73 -20.82
C THR A 176 2.35 -19.74 -20.45
N VAL A 177 3.33 -19.30 -19.70
CA VAL A 177 4.36 -20.17 -19.15
C VAL A 177 4.02 -20.49 -17.70
N ASN A 178 3.93 -21.78 -17.41
CA ASN A 178 3.83 -22.27 -16.05
C ASN A 178 5.27 -22.43 -15.50
N THR A 179 5.71 -21.46 -14.70
CA THR A 179 7.08 -21.41 -14.17
C THR A 179 7.36 -22.47 -13.10
N ASP A 180 6.33 -23.06 -12.52
CA ASP A 180 6.49 -24.14 -11.53
C ASP A 180 6.76 -25.50 -12.19
N LYS A 181 6.26 -25.67 -13.43
CA LYS A 181 6.40 -26.90 -14.20
C LYS A 181 7.35 -26.77 -15.40
N ASP A 182 7.79 -25.55 -15.69
CA ASP A 182 8.59 -25.21 -16.89
C ASP A 182 7.90 -25.62 -18.21
N GLU A 183 6.59 -25.45 -18.26
CA GLU A 183 5.72 -25.83 -19.38
C GLU A 183 4.99 -24.62 -19.96
N VAL A 184 4.69 -24.70 -21.26
CA VAL A 184 3.83 -23.72 -21.95
C VAL A 184 2.40 -24.30 -22.01
N GLU A 185 1.45 -23.57 -21.43
CA GLU A 185 0.02 -23.92 -21.39
C GLU A 185 -0.82 -23.04 -22.34
#